data_d94c8356bda386c8110cfa392c3e3ea9
#
_entry.id   d94c8356bda386c8110cfa392c3e3ea9
#
_cell.length_a   1.000
_cell.length_b   1.000
_cell.length_c   1.000
_cell.angle_alpha   90.00
_cell.angle_beta   90.00
_cell.angle_gamma   90.00
#
_symmetry.space_group_name_H-M   'P 1'
#
loop_
_entity.id
_entity.type
_entity.pdbx_description
1 polymer ?
#
loop_
_entity_poly.entity_id
_entity_poly.type
_entity_poly.pdbx_seq_one_letter_code
_entity_poly.pdbx_strand_id
1 'polypeptide(L)'
;MIHPLQPEEKHIRLYPFETNMERNGLESRSRERKVGNWVWGIFAFFLISFFLVPAYLPGDSVPDLSGRANAIDYYSEDSWGNTQTEDGEKVGHNQSRHGLFSWGELDPYAAFIYAFGDLNCHNKEERSWEINGNQMPVCVRDIGIFLGLALGGFIFSRRGLNRWTLRDTFLSLFPDDKLESIYRNNHRTRAVVIIAIIFILPMALDGFTQMLTAYESNAMMRLLTGMPFGIFLGLFIGSSLSARASFFSNNAGSVILPSGSRFTMVAESEEE
;
A
#
# COMPACT_ATOMS: atom_id res chain seq x y z
N MET A 1 62.69 43.79 -8.34
CA MET A 1 62.46 42.38 -8.70
C MET A 1 61.22 41.94 -7.98
N ILE A 2 60.13 41.83 -8.70
CA ILE A 2 58.83 41.39 -8.14
C ILE A 2 58.73 39.88 -8.50
N HIS A 3 58.72 39.04 -7.48
CA HIS A 3 58.43 37.60 -7.66
C HIS A 3 56.98 37.40 -8.05
N PRO A 4 56.66 36.64 -9.11
CA PRO A 4 55.29 36.28 -9.41
C PRO A 4 54.82 35.21 -8.40
N LEU A 5 53.65 35.49 -7.77
CA LEU A 5 52.93 34.52 -6.95
C LEU A 5 52.50 33.34 -7.83
N GLN A 6 52.94 32.15 -7.50
CA GLN A 6 52.42 30.95 -8.13
C GLN A 6 50.96 30.72 -7.66
N PRO A 7 50.05 30.30 -8.56
CA PRO A 7 48.70 29.94 -8.17
C PRO A 7 48.71 28.71 -7.29
N GLU A 8 48.12 28.78 -6.10
CA GLU A 8 47.85 27.62 -5.25
C GLU A 8 47.04 26.61 -6.04
N GLU A 9 47.64 25.48 -6.38
CA GLU A 9 46.92 24.31 -6.82
C GLU A 9 46.00 23.87 -5.68
N LYS A 10 44.69 24.13 -5.82
CA LYS A 10 43.66 23.49 -4.99
C LYS A 10 43.71 21.98 -5.25
N HIS A 11 44.43 21.28 -4.43
CA HIS A 11 44.33 19.81 -4.36
C HIS A 11 42.88 19.46 -4.03
N ILE A 12 42.11 19.12 -5.06
CA ILE A 12 40.86 18.39 -4.88
C ILE A 12 41.23 17.06 -4.28
N ARG A 13 41.11 16.92 -2.97
CA ARG A 13 41.16 15.60 -2.33
C ARG A 13 39.99 14.80 -2.88
N LEU A 14 40.26 13.97 -3.85
CA LEU A 14 39.41 12.85 -4.18
C LEU A 14 39.46 11.92 -2.95
N TYR A 15 38.48 12.03 -2.08
CA TYR A 15 38.27 11.02 -1.06
C TYR A 15 38.10 9.70 -1.80
N PRO A 16 38.82 8.62 -1.42
CA PRO A 16 38.60 7.32 -2.01
C PRO A 16 37.11 7.02 -1.83
N PHE A 17 36.43 6.74 -2.92
CA PHE A 17 35.05 6.29 -2.92
C PHE A 17 35.02 5.05 -2.04
N GLU A 18 34.46 5.18 -0.83
CA GLU A 18 34.31 4.03 0.05
C GLU A 18 33.41 3.02 -0.67
N THR A 19 33.97 1.86 -0.96
CA THR A 19 33.42 0.80 -1.80
C THR A 19 32.16 0.14 -1.26
N ASN A 20 31.60 0.64 -0.15
CA ASN A 20 30.46 0.07 0.56
C ASN A 20 29.20 1.00 0.62
N MET A 21 29.25 2.20 0.05
CA MET A 21 28.09 3.08 0.06
C MET A 21 27.00 2.63 -0.91
N GLU A 22 25.78 2.51 -0.43
CA GLU A 22 24.60 2.29 -1.26
C GLU A 22 24.25 3.56 -2.07
N ARG A 23 23.40 3.41 -3.09
CA ARG A 23 22.94 4.53 -3.96
C ARG A 23 22.25 5.68 -3.22
N ASN A 24 22.00 5.57 -1.94
CA ASN A 24 21.37 6.58 -1.09
C ASN A 24 22.36 7.32 -0.18
N GLY A 25 23.63 6.93 -0.16
CA GLY A 25 24.65 7.48 0.73
C GLY A 25 24.74 6.79 2.08
N LEU A 26 24.04 5.67 2.29
CA LEU A 26 24.14 4.82 3.49
C LEU A 26 24.93 3.55 3.18
N GLU A 27 25.59 2.99 4.21
CA GLU A 27 26.39 1.78 4.07
C GLU A 27 25.57 0.52 3.77
N SER A 28 24.34 0.47 4.27
CA SER A 28 23.46 -0.68 4.06
C SER A 28 22.00 -0.28 3.99
N ARG A 29 21.22 -1.11 3.31
CA ARG A 29 19.76 -1.01 3.23
C ARG A 29 19.03 -2.07 4.08
N SER A 30 19.65 -2.51 5.15
CA SER A 30 19.11 -3.58 5.99
C SER A 30 17.74 -3.21 6.60
N ARG A 31 17.56 -1.93 6.97
CA ARG A 31 16.32 -1.39 7.51
C ARG A 31 15.20 -1.36 6.46
N GLU A 32 15.47 -0.85 5.28
CA GLU A 32 14.50 -0.77 4.17
C GLU A 32 14.02 -2.17 3.77
N ARG A 33 14.93 -3.14 3.76
CA ARG A 33 14.59 -4.56 3.55
C ARG A 33 13.68 -5.09 4.64
N LYS A 34 13.96 -4.79 5.93
CA LYS A 34 13.10 -5.18 7.05
C LYS A 34 11.72 -4.56 6.92
N VAL A 35 11.63 -3.25 6.67
CA VAL A 35 10.34 -2.55 6.48
C VAL A 35 9.53 -3.19 5.36
N GLY A 36 10.13 -3.39 4.18
CA GLY A 36 9.44 -4.03 3.07
C GLY A 36 9.01 -5.46 3.37
N ASN A 37 9.83 -6.24 4.10
CA ASN A 37 9.47 -7.59 4.52
C ASN A 37 8.29 -7.60 5.51
N TRP A 38 8.23 -6.63 6.44
CA TRP A 38 7.07 -6.49 7.33
C TRP A 38 5.81 -6.12 6.56
N VAL A 39 5.88 -5.17 5.64
CA VAL A 39 4.74 -4.78 4.79
C VAL A 39 4.27 -6.01 3.99
N TRP A 40 5.19 -6.67 3.27
CA TRP A 40 4.86 -7.89 2.53
C TRP A 40 4.26 -8.98 3.42
N GLY A 41 4.89 -9.28 4.56
CA GLY A 41 4.47 -10.37 5.45
C GLY A 41 3.09 -10.15 6.06
N ILE A 42 2.77 -8.93 6.51
CA ILE A 42 1.45 -8.61 7.07
C ILE A 42 0.36 -8.78 6.01
N PHE A 43 0.54 -8.22 4.83
CA PHE A 43 -0.50 -8.31 3.80
C PHE A 43 -0.59 -9.69 3.14
N ALA A 44 0.52 -10.43 3.05
CA ALA A 44 0.50 -11.83 2.65
C ALA A 44 -0.20 -12.71 3.69
N PHE A 45 -0.02 -12.46 4.98
CA PHE A 45 -0.76 -13.14 6.04
C PHE A 45 -2.28 -12.99 5.87
N PHE A 46 -2.77 -11.76 5.74
CA PHE A 46 -4.20 -11.53 5.50
C PHE A 46 -4.68 -12.18 4.21
N LEU A 47 -3.94 -12.00 3.11
CA LEU A 47 -4.30 -12.60 1.82
C LEU A 47 -4.43 -14.11 1.91
N ILE A 48 -3.47 -14.79 2.53
CA ILE A 48 -3.53 -16.25 2.73
C ILE A 48 -4.71 -16.63 3.63
N SER A 49 -4.93 -15.84 4.70
CA SER A 49 -6.02 -16.08 5.64
C SER A 49 -7.40 -15.96 5.00
N PHE A 50 -7.59 -15.05 4.04
CA PHE A 50 -8.85 -14.91 3.32
C PHE A 50 -9.22 -16.16 2.51
N PHE A 51 -8.24 -16.93 2.07
CA PHE A 51 -8.47 -18.22 1.41
C PHE A 51 -8.51 -19.39 2.39
N LEU A 52 -7.62 -19.36 3.38
CA LEU A 52 -7.47 -20.49 4.31
C LEU A 52 -8.68 -20.63 5.23
N VAL A 53 -9.20 -19.50 5.77
CA VAL A 53 -10.28 -19.56 6.76
C VAL A 53 -11.56 -20.18 6.18
N PRO A 54 -12.13 -19.73 5.06
CA PRO A 54 -13.30 -20.37 4.50
C PRO A 54 -13.06 -21.82 4.06
N ALA A 55 -11.81 -22.18 3.73
CA ALA A 55 -11.46 -23.54 3.30
C ALA A 55 -11.45 -24.55 4.44
N TYR A 56 -11.06 -24.17 5.66
CA TYR A 56 -11.00 -25.12 6.78
C TYR A 56 -12.27 -25.12 7.65
N LEU A 57 -13.08 -24.09 7.61
CA LEU A 57 -14.37 -24.08 8.29
C LEU A 57 -15.26 -25.22 7.75
N PRO A 58 -16.14 -25.79 8.59
CA PRO A 58 -17.16 -26.72 8.09
C PRO A 58 -17.91 -26.07 6.91
N GLY A 59 -18.31 -26.91 5.94
CA GLY A 59 -19.09 -26.44 4.80
C GLY A 59 -20.36 -25.73 5.25
N ASP A 60 -20.72 -24.65 4.53
CA ASP A 60 -21.92 -23.84 4.78
C ASP A 60 -21.99 -23.19 6.17
N SER A 61 -20.83 -22.99 6.85
CA SER A 61 -20.75 -22.25 8.12
C SER A 61 -20.91 -20.75 7.94
N VAL A 62 -20.57 -20.23 6.77
CA VAL A 62 -20.71 -18.82 6.42
C VAL A 62 -21.61 -18.70 5.20
N PRO A 63 -22.88 -18.30 5.41
CA PRO A 63 -23.83 -18.14 4.31
C PRO A 63 -23.45 -16.96 3.40
N ASP A 64 -24.16 -16.81 2.31
CA ASP A 64 -24.10 -15.63 1.49
C ASP A 64 -24.45 -14.39 2.32
N LEU A 65 -23.61 -13.37 2.25
CA LEU A 65 -23.82 -12.12 2.97
C LEU A 65 -24.45 -11.06 2.05
N SER A 66 -25.53 -10.47 2.51
CA SER A 66 -26.26 -9.46 1.75
C SER A 66 -25.55 -8.11 1.70
N GLY A 67 -24.39 -8.01 2.34
CA GLY A 67 -23.53 -6.82 2.38
C GLY A 67 -23.57 -6.11 3.73
N ARG A 68 -22.83 -5.03 3.84
CA ARG A 68 -22.64 -4.24 5.07
C ARG A 68 -23.37 -2.89 5.00
N ALA A 69 -24.09 -2.53 6.07
CA ALA A 69 -24.72 -1.22 6.26
C ALA A 69 -23.90 -0.34 7.22
N ASN A 70 -23.28 -0.94 8.22
CA ASN A 70 -22.46 -0.29 9.25
C ASN A 70 -21.05 -0.89 9.33
N ALA A 71 -20.28 -0.47 10.32
CA ALA A 71 -18.90 -0.90 10.48
C ALA A 71 -18.76 -2.31 11.07
N ILE A 72 -19.71 -2.83 11.82
CA ILE A 72 -19.69 -4.16 12.44
C ILE A 72 -21.10 -4.71 12.37
N ASP A 73 -21.40 -5.42 11.29
CA ASP A 73 -22.78 -5.85 11.00
C ASP A 73 -23.07 -7.31 11.39
N TYR A 74 -22.02 -8.12 11.59
CA TYR A 74 -22.17 -9.56 11.78
C TYR A 74 -21.43 -10.08 13.02
N TYR A 75 -21.30 -9.26 14.08
CA TYR A 75 -20.67 -9.71 15.34
C TYR A 75 -21.48 -10.82 16.04
N SER A 76 -22.80 -10.67 16.10
CA SER A 76 -23.75 -11.61 16.73
C SER A 76 -25.00 -11.73 15.86
N GLU A 77 -25.84 -12.71 16.16
CA GLU A 77 -27.13 -12.90 15.48
C GLU A 77 -28.04 -11.65 15.58
N ASP A 78 -27.97 -10.90 16.68
CA ASP A 78 -28.72 -9.67 16.89
C ASP A 78 -28.08 -8.44 16.25
N SER A 79 -26.94 -8.59 15.57
CA SER A 79 -26.22 -7.49 14.94
C SER A 79 -27.03 -6.90 13.78
N TRP A 80 -26.73 -5.62 13.46
CA TRP A 80 -27.44 -4.86 12.45
C TRP A 80 -27.56 -5.55 11.09
N GLY A 81 -26.53 -6.23 10.63
CA GLY A 81 -26.53 -6.99 9.37
C GLY A 81 -27.59 -8.07 9.32
N ASN A 82 -27.91 -8.70 10.44
CA ASN A 82 -28.89 -9.78 10.59
C ASN A 82 -30.31 -9.27 10.85
N THR A 83 -30.49 -8.07 11.39
CA THR A 83 -31.83 -7.55 11.74
C THR A 83 -32.60 -7.10 10.51
N GLN A 84 -33.91 -7.26 10.48
CA GLN A 84 -34.82 -6.75 9.46
C GLN A 84 -35.59 -5.53 9.96
N THR A 85 -35.88 -4.60 9.07
CA THR A 85 -36.93 -3.59 9.34
C THR A 85 -38.31 -4.18 9.08
N GLU A 86 -39.35 -3.66 9.75
CA GLU A 86 -40.74 -4.11 9.62
C GLU A 86 -41.25 -4.10 8.17
N ASP A 87 -40.70 -3.25 7.32
CA ASP A 87 -41.04 -3.14 5.90
C ASP A 87 -40.23 -4.09 4.96
N GLY A 88 -39.39 -4.94 5.48
CA GLY A 88 -38.58 -5.89 4.68
C GLY A 88 -37.51 -5.25 3.80
N GLU A 89 -37.46 -3.93 3.71
CA GLU A 89 -36.44 -3.18 3.02
C GLU A 89 -35.48 -2.53 4.02
N LYS A 90 -34.33 -3.14 4.21
CA LYS A 90 -33.20 -2.42 4.75
C LYS A 90 -32.42 -1.81 3.64
N VAL A 91 -31.75 -0.72 3.94
CA VAL A 91 -30.83 -0.03 3.06
C VAL A 91 -29.85 -1.05 2.45
N GLY A 92 -30.32 -1.75 1.41
CA GLY A 92 -29.55 -2.69 0.61
C GLY A 92 -29.33 -4.09 1.19
N HIS A 93 -29.99 -4.51 2.29
CA HIS A 93 -29.72 -5.80 2.94
C HIS A 93 -30.99 -6.61 3.20
N ASN A 94 -30.91 -7.91 2.89
CA ASN A 94 -31.92 -8.89 3.27
C ASN A 94 -31.24 -10.20 3.67
N GLN A 95 -30.53 -10.20 4.79
CA GLN A 95 -29.76 -11.34 5.27
C GLN A 95 -30.66 -12.55 5.59
N SER A 96 -31.91 -12.36 5.94
CA SER A 96 -32.82 -13.46 6.23
C SER A 96 -33.05 -14.44 5.07
N ARG A 97 -32.77 -14.01 3.84
CA ARG A 97 -32.84 -14.89 2.65
C ARG A 97 -31.69 -15.91 2.62
N HIS A 98 -30.58 -15.60 3.26
CA HIS A 98 -29.34 -16.37 3.22
C HIS A 98 -29.08 -17.08 4.54
N GLY A 99 -29.81 -16.76 5.60
CA GLY A 99 -29.55 -17.24 6.95
C GLY A 99 -28.82 -16.21 7.80
N LEU A 100 -28.89 -16.37 9.12
CA LEU A 100 -28.16 -15.52 10.06
C LEU A 100 -26.68 -15.88 10.05
N PHE A 101 -25.83 -14.88 10.27
CA PHE A 101 -24.40 -15.07 10.41
C PHE A 101 -23.85 -14.33 11.63
N SER A 102 -22.99 -15.00 12.38
CA SER A 102 -22.26 -14.43 13.50
C SER A 102 -20.80 -14.85 13.47
N TRP A 103 -19.89 -13.92 13.15
CA TRP A 103 -18.48 -14.24 13.25
C TRP A 103 -17.99 -14.36 14.69
N GLY A 104 -18.73 -13.82 15.68
CA GLY A 104 -18.42 -13.98 17.09
C GLY A 104 -18.54 -15.42 17.59
N GLU A 105 -19.25 -16.31 16.87
CA GLU A 105 -19.42 -17.72 17.19
C GLU A 105 -18.39 -18.64 16.53
N LEU A 106 -17.60 -18.10 15.62
CA LEU A 106 -16.50 -18.84 14.99
C LEU A 106 -15.35 -19.06 15.96
N ASP A 107 -14.42 -19.93 15.62
CA ASP A 107 -13.17 -20.03 16.34
C ASP A 107 -12.41 -18.69 16.33
N PRO A 108 -11.52 -18.41 17.31
CA PRO A 108 -10.91 -17.10 17.45
C PRO A 108 -10.13 -16.59 16.22
N TYR A 109 -9.55 -17.50 15.42
CA TYR A 109 -8.84 -17.11 14.22
C TYR A 109 -9.79 -16.76 13.09
N ALA A 110 -10.79 -17.58 12.84
CA ALA A 110 -11.83 -17.29 11.87
C ALA A 110 -12.59 -16.01 12.24
N ALA A 111 -12.99 -15.88 13.51
CA ALA A 111 -13.64 -14.68 14.02
C ALA A 111 -12.81 -13.42 13.74
N PHE A 112 -11.49 -13.44 14.00
CA PHE A 112 -10.62 -12.32 13.71
C PHE A 112 -10.58 -11.95 12.23
N ILE A 113 -10.51 -12.93 11.34
CA ILE A 113 -10.44 -12.68 9.89
C ILE A 113 -11.78 -12.20 9.33
N TYR A 114 -12.91 -12.77 9.77
CA TYR A 114 -14.23 -12.30 9.36
C TYR A 114 -14.59 -10.94 9.97
N ALA A 115 -14.20 -10.68 11.22
CA ALA A 115 -14.32 -9.36 11.83
C ALA A 115 -13.53 -8.29 11.05
N PHE A 116 -12.31 -8.63 10.61
CA PHE A 116 -11.51 -7.75 9.77
C PHE A 116 -12.22 -7.47 8.44
N GLY A 117 -12.81 -8.49 7.82
CA GLY A 117 -13.61 -8.33 6.59
C GLY A 117 -14.85 -7.48 6.83
N ASP A 118 -15.61 -7.75 7.88
CA ASP A 118 -16.80 -6.99 8.26
C ASP A 118 -16.49 -5.50 8.50
N LEU A 119 -15.33 -5.19 9.10
CA LEU A 119 -14.89 -3.81 9.32
C LEU A 119 -14.47 -3.08 8.04
N ASN A 120 -13.86 -3.78 7.08
CA ASN A 120 -13.16 -3.13 5.94
C ASN A 120 -13.85 -3.30 4.58
N CYS A 121 -14.76 -4.27 4.42
CA CYS A 121 -15.41 -4.59 3.16
C CYS A 121 -16.93 -4.56 3.28
N HIS A 122 -17.64 -4.23 2.18
CA HIS A 122 -19.10 -4.33 2.11
C HIS A 122 -19.60 -5.76 2.02
N ASN A 123 -18.74 -6.69 1.70
CA ASN A 123 -18.89 -8.15 1.73
C ASN A 123 -20.20 -8.67 1.14
N LYS A 124 -20.57 -8.21 -0.07
CA LYS A 124 -21.73 -8.71 -0.81
C LYS A 124 -21.41 -10.01 -1.53
N GLU A 125 -22.35 -10.97 -1.52
CA GLU A 125 -22.24 -12.27 -2.22
C GLU A 125 -21.82 -12.12 -3.68
N GLU A 126 -22.51 -11.25 -4.43
CA GLU A 126 -22.27 -11.00 -5.86
C GLU A 126 -20.83 -10.51 -6.17
N ARG A 127 -20.08 -10.12 -5.13
CA ARG A 127 -18.75 -9.50 -5.21
C ARG A 127 -17.67 -10.32 -4.55
N SER A 128 -18.03 -11.44 -3.94
CA SER A 128 -17.15 -12.31 -3.19
C SER A 128 -17.08 -13.69 -3.86
N TRP A 129 -16.04 -14.43 -3.58
CA TRP A 129 -15.93 -15.83 -3.93
C TRP A 129 -16.37 -16.68 -2.75
N GLU A 130 -16.65 -17.93 -3.02
CA GLU A 130 -16.95 -18.97 -2.04
C GLU A 130 -15.89 -20.07 -2.08
N ILE A 131 -15.57 -20.62 -0.94
CA ILE A 131 -14.68 -21.75 -0.78
C ILE A 131 -15.33 -22.70 0.23
N ASN A 132 -15.51 -23.96 -0.14
CA ASN A 132 -16.16 -24.99 0.69
C ASN A 132 -17.58 -24.58 1.15
N GLY A 133 -18.36 -23.89 0.29
CA GLY A 133 -19.68 -23.37 0.64
C GLY A 133 -19.67 -22.19 1.62
N ASN A 134 -18.51 -21.64 1.92
CA ASN A 134 -18.35 -20.47 2.79
C ASN A 134 -18.00 -19.23 1.97
N GLN A 135 -18.76 -18.16 2.10
CA GLN A 135 -18.41 -16.89 1.50
C GLN A 135 -17.09 -16.38 2.09
N MET A 136 -16.21 -15.84 1.23
CA MET A 136 -14.92 -15.27 1.67
C MET A 136 -15.14 -14.03 2.54
N PRO A 137 -14.23 -13.77 3.51
CA PRO A 137 -14.37 -12.63 4.45
C PRO A 137 -14.27 -11.27 3.78
N VAL A 138 -13.79 -11.18 2.54
CA VAL A 138 -13.66 -9.94 1.77
C VAL A 138 -14.03 -10.14 0.31
N CYS A 139 -14.41 -9.07 -0.39
CA CYS A 139 -14.75 -9.12 -1.80
C CYS A 139 -13.50 -9.30 -2.69
N VAL A 140 -13.70 -9.71 -3.93
CA VAL A 140 -12.62 -9.97 -4.91
C VAL A 140 -11.75 -8.73 -5.16
N ARG A 141 -12.30 -7.52 -5.06
CA ARG A 141 -11.51 -6.28 -5.18
C ARG A 141 -10.50 -6.14 -4.05
N ASP A 142 -10.90 -6.44 -2.82
CA ASP A 142 -10.01 -6.40 -1.66
C ASP A 142 -8.92 -7.48 -1.76
N ILE A 143 -9.25 -8.67 -2.28
CA ILE A 143 -8.24 -9.69 -2.60
C ILE A 143 -7.19 -9.11 -3.54
N GLY A 144 -7.61 -8.40 -4.61
CA GLY A 144 -6.70 -7.71 -5.51
C GLY A 144 -5.84 -6.66 -4.80
N ILE A 145 -6.46 -5.84 -3.94
CA ILE A 145 -5.75 -4.82 -3.14
C ILE A 145 -4.71 -5.46 -2.23
N PHE A 146 -5.07 -6.51 -1.48
CA PHE A 146 -4.14 -7.20 -0.57
C PHE A 146 -3.01 -7.92 -1.30
N LEU A 147 -3.29 -8.53 -2.46
CA LEU A 147 -2.26 -9.07 -3.35
C LEU A 147 -1.31 -7.95 -3.79
N GLY A 148 -1.86 -6.82 -4.22
CA GLY A 148 -1.08 -5.65 -4.61
C GLY A 148 -0.22 -5.10 -3.47
N LEU A 149 -0.76 -4.95 -2.27
CA LEU A 149 -0.05 -4.51 -1.06
C LEU A 149 1.13 -5.43 -0.73
N ALA A 150 0.92 -6.75 -0.78
CA ALA A 150 1.98 -7.73 -0.58
C ALA A 150 3.06 -7.60 -1.66
N LEU A 151 2.69 -7.51 -2.93
CA LEU A 151 3.64 -7.31 -4.04
C LEU A 151 4.39 -5.99 -3.91
N GLY A 152 3.71 -4.89 -3.56
CA GLY A 152 4.34 -3.59 -3.31
C GLY A 152 5.37 -3.64 -2.19
N GLY A 153 5.03 -4.25 -1.05
CA GLY A 153 5.95 -4.49 0.06
C GLY A 153 7.16 -5.33 -0.36
N PHE A 154 6.93 -6.40 -1.12
CA PHE A 154 8.00 -7.24 -1.66
C PHE A 154 8.93 -6.47 -2.59
N ILE A 155 8.39 -5.71 -3.54
CA ILE A 155 9.19 -4.87 -4.45
C ILE A 155 10.01 -3.86 -3.65
N PHE A 156 9.37 -3.20 -2.64
CA PHE A 156 10.07 -2.26 -1.78
C PHE A 156 11.21 -2.93 -1.01
N SER A 157 11.01 -4.13 -0.47
CA SER A 157 12.06 -4.88 0.24
C SER A 157 13.28 -5.16 -0.63
N ARG A 158 13.09 -5.30 -1.94
CA ARG A 158 14.15 -5.59 -2.90
C ARG A 158 14.84 -4.35 -3.45
N ARG A 159 14.13 -3.24 -3.60
CA ARG A 159 14.60 -2.06 -4.35
C ARG A 159 14.62 -0.76 -3.56
N GLY A 160 13.76 -0.61 -2.52
CA GLY A 160 13.61 0.62 -1.77
C GLY A 160 14.88 1.08 -1.08
N LEU A 161 15.15 2.38 -1.10
CA LEU A 161 16.27 3.03 -0.44
C LEU A 161 15.74 4.25 0.32
N ASN A 162 16.19 4.45 1.57
CA ASN A 162 15.93 5.71 2.25
C ASN A 162 16.67 6.84 1.53
N ARG A 163 15.95 7.84 1.04
CA ARG A 163 16.48 9.05 0.41
C ARG A 163 15.96 10.31 1.09
N TRP A 164 15.88 10.28 2.42
CA TRP A 164 15.44 11.40 3.26
C TRP A 164 13.95 11.71 3.17
N THR A 165 13.44 12.11 1.99
CA THR A 165 12.02 12.44 1.80
C THR A 165 11.22 11.23 1.36
N LEU A 166 9.91 11.22 1.66
CA LEU A 166 8.98 10.21 1.17
C LEU A 166 9.03 10.09 -0.36
N ARG A 167 8.97 11.23 -1.04
CA ARG A 167 8.99 11.31 -2.50
C ARG A 167 10.24 10.69 -3.11
N ASP A 168 11.41 11.04 -2.60
CA ASP A 168 12.68 10.57 -3.14
C ASP A 168 12.92 9.10 -2.75
N THR A 169 12.44 8.66 -1.59
CA THR A 169 12.43 7.26 -1.18
C THR A 169 11.50 6.42 -2.07
N PHE A 170 10.33 6.93 -2.43
CA PHE A 170 9.44 6.27 -3.40
C PHE A 170 10.09 6.19 -4.79
N LEU A 171 10.67 7.27 -5.27
CA LEU A 171 11.36 7.27 -6.57
C LEU A 171 12.57 6.33 -6.60
N SER A 172 13.19 6.01 -5.46
CA SER A 172 14.32 5.06 -5.39
C SER A 172 14.00 3.65 -5.90
N LEU A 173 12.72 3.31 -6.04
CA LEU A 173 12.26 2.04 -6.60
C LEU A 173 12.63 1.88 -8.08
N PHE A 174 12.81 2.98 -8.77
CA PHE A 174 13.19 3.03 -10.18
C PHE A 174 14.72 3.14 -10.34
N PRO A 175 15.28 2.67 -11.45
CA PRO A 175 16.69 2.84 -11.75
C PRO A 175 17.09 4.31 -11.86
N ASP A 176 18.26 4.67 -11.36
CA ASP A 176 18.72 6.06 -11.30
C ASP A 176 18.93 6.70 -12.67
N ASP A 177 19.33 5.90 -13.67
CA ASP A 177 19.44 6.32 -15.07
C ASP A 177 18.11 6.80 -15.65
N LYS A 178 17.00 6.14 -15.28
CA LYS A 178 15.65 6.54 -15.71
C LYS A 178 15.14 7.81 -14.99
N LEU A 179 15.68 8.09 -13.82
CA LEU A 179 15.30 9.25 -13.01
C LEU A 179 16.12 10.49 -13.31
N GLU A 180 17.24 10.39 -14.03
CA GLU A 180 18.16 11.49 -14.24
C GLU A 180 17.47 12.76 -14.78
N SER A 181 16.67 12.63 -15.83
CA SER A 181 15.92 13.77 -16.40
C SER A 181 14.90 14.36 -15.42
N ILE A 182 14.25 13.51 -14.60
CA ILE A 182 13.25 13.93 -13.62
C ILE A 182 13.92 14.77 -12.51
N TYR A 183 15.10 14.37 -12.06
CA TYR A 183 15.85 15.09 -11.04
C TYR A 183 16.46 16.37 -11.58
N ARG A 184 17.07 16.35 -12.76
CA ARG A 184 17.67 17.52 -13.42
C ARG A 184 16.65 18.63 -13.66
N ASN A 185 15.42 18.29 -14.05
CA ASN A 185 14.35 19.24 -14.33
C ASN A 185 13.45 19.53 -13.11
N ASN A 186 13.80 19.03 -11.94
CA ASN A 186 13.00 19.15 -10.70
C ASN A 186 11.53 18.66 -10.83
N HIS A 187 11.28 17.63 -11.65
CA HIS A 187 9.94 17.09 -11.89
C HIS A 187 9.56 15.94 -10.93
N ARG A 188 10.24 15.79 -9.81
CA ARG A 188 10.07 14.68 -8.85
C ARG A 188 8.64 14.53 -8.34
N THR A 189 8.00 15.62 -7.92
CA THR A 189 6.61 15.60 -7.44
C THR A 189 5.64 15.22 -8.57
N ARG A 190 5.83 15.77 -9.76
CA ARG A 190 5.00 15.44 -10.94
C ARG A 190 5.11 13.95 -11.27
N ALA A 191 6.31 13.38 -11.22
CA ALA A 191 6.53 11.96 -11.48
C ALA A 191 5.76 11.08 -10.49
N VAL A 192 5.83 11.37 -9.18
CA VAL A 192 5.08 10.60 -8.16
C VAL A 192 3.58 10.73 -8.38
N VAL A 193 3.08 11.94 -8.67
CA VAL A 193 1.64 12.17 -8.94
C VAL A 193 1.17 11.40 -10.17
N ILE A 194 1.93 11.42 -11.26
CA ILE A 194 1.59 10.67 -12.47
C ILE A 194 1.55 9.16 -12.18
N ILE A 195 2.54 8.63 -11.46
CA ILE A 195 2.55 7.23 -11.06
C ILE A 195 1.32 6.91 -10.20
N ALA A 196 1.01 7.75 -9.21
CA ALA A 196 -0.18 7.58 -8.39
C ALA A 196 -1.45 7.52 -9.24
N ILE A 197 -1.62 8.44 -10.17
CA ILE A 197 -2.78 8.46 -11.08
C ILE A 197 -2.86 7.15 -11.89
N ILE A 198 -1.77 6.70 -12.49
CA ILE A 198 -1.75 5.46 -13.30
C ILE A 198 -2.22 4.25 -12.49
N PHE A 199 -1.81 4.15 -11.22
CA PHE A 199 -2.14 3.01 -10.37
C PHE A 199 -3.52 3.10 -9.71
N ILE A 200 -4.00 4.31 -9.42
CA ILE A 200 -5.28 4.54 -8.72
C ILE A 200 -6.45 4.63 -9.71
N LEU A 201 -6.23 5.23 -10.87
CA LEU A 201 -7.27 5.54 -11.84
C LEU A 201 -8.11 4.33 -12.27
N PRO A 202 -7.54 3.13 -12.55
CA PRO A 202 -8.34 1.98 -12.96
C PRO A 202 -9.40 1.61 -11.92
N MET A 203 -9.03 1.59 -10.62
CA MET A 203 -9.96 1.27 -9.54
C MET A 203 -10.98 2.40 -9.33
N ALA A 204 -10.55 3.66 -9.44
CA ALA A 204 -11.45 4.81 -9.31
C ALA A 204 -12.51 4.81 -10.42
N LEU A 205 -12.10 4.59 -11.67
CA LEU A 205 -13.04 4.52 -12.82
C LEU A 205 -14.03 3.36 -12.65
N ASP A 206 -13.56 2.15 -12.32
CA ASP A 206 -14.42 1.01 -12.10
C ASP A 206 -15.42 1.26 -10.95
N GLY A 207 -14.95 1.82 -9.83
CA GLY A 207 -15.79 2.13 -8.66
C GLY A 207 -16.81 3.23 -8.94
N PHE A 208 -16.41 4.33 -9.58
CA PHE A 208 -17.34 5.42 -9.93
C PHE A 208 -18.36 5.00 -10.99
N THR A 209 -17.96 4.19 -11.98
CA THR A 209 -18.87 3.67 -12.97
C THR A 209 -19.96 2.81 -12.33
N GLN A 210 -19.62 1.93 -11.38
CA GLN A 210 -20.59 1.16 -10.62
C GLN A 210 -21.49 2.01 -9.73
N MET A 211 -20.98 3.09 -9.18
CA MET A 211 -21.77 3.98 -8.31
C MET A 211 -22.76 4.83 -9.09
N LEU A 212 -22.40 5.24 -10.31
CA LEU A 212 -23.18 6.21 -11.10
C LEU A 212 -24.06 5.56 -12.18
N THR A 213 -23.90 4.26 -12.44
CA THR A 213 -24.62 3.53 -13.49
C THR A 213 -25.11 2.18 -13.00
N ALA A 214 -25.90 1.49 -13.81
CA ALA A 214 -26.30 0.10 -13.57
C ALA A 214 -25.18 -0.93 -13.91
N TYR A 215 -23.98 -0.50 -14.19
CA TYR A 215 -22.85 -1.37 -14.48
C TYR A 215 -22.38 -2.10 -13.23
N GLU A 216 -22.24 -3.41 -13.30
CA GLU A 216 -21.59 -4.24 -12.28
C GLU A 216 -20.29 -4.85 -12.82
N SER A 217 -19.21 -4.62 -12.10
CA SER A 217 -17.89 -5.16 -12.42
C SER A 217 -17.82 -6.64 -12.08
N ASN A 218 -17.31 -7.46 -12.99
CA ASN A 218 -17.10 -8.87 -12.72
C ASN A 218 -15.86 -9.10 -11.83
N ALA A 219 -15.71 -10.33 -11.31
CA ALA A 219 -14.63 -10.70 -10.39
C ALA A 219 -13.23 -10.41 -10.98
N MET A 220 -13.00 -10.71 -12.27
CA MET A 220 -11.72 -10.46 -12.91
C MET A 220 -11.39 -8.96 -12.98
N MET A 221 -12.35 -8.13 -13.34
CA MET A 221 -12.17 -6.66 -13.37
C MET A 221 -11.90 -6.10 -11.98
N ARG A 222 -12.60 -6.59 -10.95
CA ARG A 222 -12.36 -6.21 -9.55
C ARG A 222 -10.93 -6.54 -9.11
N LEU A 223 -10.46 -7.75 -9.42
CA LEU A 223 -9.09 -8.19 -9.13
C LEU A 223 -8.05 -7.31 -9.85
N LEU A 224 -8.24 -7.12 -11.16
CA LEU A 224 -7.29 -6.37 -12.01
C LEU A 224 -7.25 -4.88 -11.68
N THR A 225 -8.33 -4.27 -11.25
CA THR A 225 -8.37 -2.86 -10.85
C THR A 225 -7.89 -2.64 -9.42
N GLY A 226 -8.16 -3.58 -8.51
CA GLY A 226 -7.69 -3.54 -7.13
C GLY A 226 -6.18 -3.73 -6.98
N MET A 227 -5.59 -4.64 -7.76
CA MET A 227 -4.18 -5.00 -7.63
C MET A 227 -3.21 -3.82 -7.89
N PRO A 228 -3.32 -3.01 -8.96
CA PRO A 228 -2.47 -1.84 -9.14
C PRO A 228 -2.57 -0.86 -7.98
N PHE A 229 -3.77 -0.53 -7.54
CA PHE A 229 -3.99 0.32 -6.38
C PHE A 229 -3.25 -0.21 -5.14
N GLY A 230 -3.37 -1.51 -4.86
CA GLY A 230 -2.66 -2.18 -3.77
C GLY A 230 -1.14 -2.11 -3.91
N ILE A 231 -0.58 -2.30 -5.12
CA ILE A 231 0.86 -2.17 -5.38
C ILE A 231 1.34 -0.76 -5.01
N PHE A 232 0.64 0.26 -5.49
CA PHE A 232 0.99 1.65 -5.16
C PHE A 232 0.97 1.90 -3.65
N LEU A 233 -0.08 1.45 -2.95
CA LEU A 233 -0.18 1.59 -1.49
C LEU A 233 0.96 0.86 -0.77
N GLY A 234 1.29 -0.37 -1.14
CA GLY A 234 2.37 -1.14 -0.52
C GLY A 234 3.73 -0.46 -0.70
N LEU A 235 4.01 0.08 -1.89
CA LEU A 235 5.20 0.87 -2.18
C LEU A 235 5.21 2.18 -1.39
N PHE A 236 4.08 2.85 -1.28
CA PHE A 236 3.92 4.10 -0.55
C PHE A 236 4.12 3.90 0.96
N ILE A 237 3.51 2.86 1.55
CA ILE A 237 3.69 2.50 2.96
C ILE A 237 5.16 2.19 3.25
N GLY A 238 5.80 1.35 2.43
CA GLY A 238 7.22 1.03 2.58
C GLY A 238 8.09 2.28 2.51
N SER A 239 7.81 3.19 1.58
CA SER A 239 8.52 4.45 1.42
C SER A 239 8.31 5.39 2.61
N SER A 240 7.07 5.51 3.10
CA SER A 240 6.71 6.35 4.23
C SER A 240 7.40 5.90 5.52
N LEU A 241 7.40 4.60 5.78
CA LEU A 241 8.06 4.03 6.95
C LEU A 241 9.58 4.12 6.87
N SER A 242 10.16 4.13 5.66
CA SER A 242 11.60 4.15 5.45
C SER A 242 12.21 5.54 5.34
N ALA A 243 11.46 6.53 4.87
CA ALA A 243 11.96 7.91 4.73
C ALA A 243 12.30 8.50 6.11
N ARG A 244 13.60 8.67 6.39
CA ARG A 244 14.09 9.20 7.69
C ARG A 244 15.38 9.98 7.51
N ALA A 245 15.36 11.27 7.90
CA ALA A 245 16.49 12.18 7.87
C ALA A 245 17.59 11.79 8.87
N SER A 246 17.20 11.26 10.03
CA SER A 246 18.12 10.92 11.12
C SER A 246 19.22 9.91 10.74
N PHE A 247 18.95 9.04 9.75
CA PHE A 247 19.96 8.11 9.24
C PHE A 247 21.10 8.76 8.47
N PHE A 248 20.96 10.03 8.09
CA PHE A 248 21.99 10.83 7.46
C PHE A 248 22.60 11.86 8.43
N SER A 249 22.49 11.63 9.73
CA SER A 249 22.91 12.59 10.78
C SER A 249 22.32 14.00 10.58
N ASN A 250 21.12 14.08 10.03
CA ASN A 250 20.42 15.29 9.63
C ASN A 250 21.22 16.16 8.62
N ASN A 251 22.20 15.58 7.93
CA ASN A 251 22.96 16.25 6.89
C ASN A 251 22.38 15.89 5.50
N ALA A 252 21.57 16.79 4.95
CA ALA A 252 20.94 16.62 3.64
C ALA A 252 21.98 16.44 2.49
N GLY A 253 23.18 16.98 2.64
CA GLY A 253 24.28 16.84 1.67
C GLY A 253 24.84 15.42 1.58
N SER A 254 24.59 14.57 2.58
CA SER A 254 25.03 13.15 2.57
C SER A 254 24.16 12.26 1.69
N VAL A 255 22.98 12.74 1.29
CA VAL A 255 22.04 11.94 0.47
C VAL A 255 22.49 11.93 -0.97
N ILE A 256 22.70 10.72 -1.53
CA ILE A 256 23.01 10.53 -2.95
C ILE A 256 21.71 10.45 -3.73
N LEU A 257 21.52 11.39 -4.65
CA LEU A 257 20.37 11.47 -5.54
C LEU A 257 20.78 11.24 -7.00
N PRO A 258 19.86 10.79 -7.86
CA PRO A 258 20.12 10.64 -9.29
C PRO A 258 20.67 11.93 -9.92
N SER A 259 21.48 11.81 -10.98
CA SER A 259 22.14 12.89 -11.72
C SER A 259 23.09 13.77 -10.88
N GLY A 260 23.55 13.30 -9.73
CA GLY A 260 24.39 14.12 -8.83
C GLY A 260 23.64 15.25 -8.14
N SER A 261 22.30 15.25 -8.22
CA SER A 261 21.47 16.23 -7.50
C SER A 261 21.72 16.16 -5.99
N ARG A 262 21.58 17.31 -5.31
CA ARG A 262 21.70 17.43 -3.85
C ARG A 262 20.48 18.18 -3.30
N PHE A 263 20.14 17.92 -2.06
CA PHE A 263 19.18 18.77 -1.37
C PHE A 263 19.80 20.11 -1.03
N THR A 264 19.05 21.17 -1.28
CA THR A 264 19.37 22.52 -0.81
C THR A 264 18.54 22.77 0.44
N MET A 265 19.20 23.02 1.56
CA MET A 265 18.51 23.50 2.76
C MET A 265 18.12 24.95 2.51
N VAL A 266 16.84 25.23 2.56
CA VAL A 266 16.36 26.63 2.60
C VAL A 266 16.65 27.11 4.01
N ALA A 267 17.51 28.13 4.16
CA ALA A 267 17.65 28.82 5.43
C ALA A 267 16.26 29.41 5.78
N GLU A 268 15.74 29.09 6.96
CA GLU A 268 14.61 29.84 7.49
C GLU A 268 15.05 31.31 7.55
N SER A 269 14.40 32.15 6.75
CA SER A 269 14.55 33.62 6.95
C SER A 269 14.00 33.88 8.34
N GLU A 270 14.87 34.29 9.25
CA GLU A 270 14.46 34.91 10.49
C GLU A 270 13.59 36.12 10.10
N GLU A 271 12.28 35.94 10.21
CA GLU A 271 11.34 37.05 10.17
C GLU A 271 11.53 37.80 11.49
N GLU A 272 12.25 38.97 11.39
CA GLU A 272 12.24 39.99 12.42
C GLU A 272 10.86 40.68 12.54
#